data_c728ce08745a2ff57d4d84f1d895bf0f
#
_entry.id   c728ce08745a2ff57d4d84f1d895bf0f
#
_cell.length_a   1.000
_cell.length_b   1.000
_cell.length_c   1.000
_cell.angle_alpha   90.00
_cell.angle_beta   90.00
_cell.angle_gamma   90.00
#
_symmetry.space_group_name_H-M   'P 1'
#
loop_
_entity.id
_entity.type
_entity.pdbx_description
1 polymer ?
#
loop_
_entity_poly.entity_id
_entity_poly.type
_entity_poly.pdbx_seq_one_letter_code
_entity_poly.pdbx_strand_id
1 'polypeptide(L)'
;MPDRPSLARLDLNLLVALDALLTERSVTKAAERLHLSQPALSASLARLRTHFSDPLLARRGNAYELTALAIRLTDHTSTALESARRVFESQADWAPEESTREFSVYGSDFSFATIGAAVSALAQQRAPGVRFRFMLHSPMIIEEVDTRLRSVDGLLIPHGFLTDIPYVDLWRDRWLVVAADTNERAAAGLTMELMAEAPWVFTYQSRSAFTSATRQLQQLGIEPRVDAVVESFLALPHFIAGTDRLGLIQSELAPAARGAGGVRLFEPPFDATPVLNALWWHPVHDRDPEHVWLRGLFAEAAKGLRARQPSSDA
;
A
#
# COMPACT_ATOMS: atom_id res chain seq x y z
N MET A 1 -26.88 2.84 -21.21
CA MET A 1 -25.78 3.33 -20.36
C MET A 1 -26.00 4.82 -20.19
N PRO A 2 -26.01 5.39 -18.99
CA PRO A 2 -26.09 6.83 -18.84
C PRO A 2 -24.87 7.46 -19.48
N ASP A 3 -25.12 8.49 -20.27
CA ASP A 3 -24.12 9.26 -21.02
C ASP A 3 -23.07 9.81 -20.05
N ARG A 4 -21.83 9.37 -20.17
CA ARG A 4 -20.74 9.90 -19.32
C ARG A 4 -20.56 11.37 -19.69
N PRO A 5 -20.61 12.30 -18.73
CA PRO A 5 -20.43 13.71 -19.05
C PRO A 5 -19.07 13.90 -19.74
N SER A 6 -19.09 14.53 -20.91
CA SER A 6 -17.86 14.85 -21.66
C SER A 6 -16.94 15.70 -20.77
N LEU A 7 -15.66 15.34 -20.68
CA LEU A 7 -14.64 16.12 -19.96
C LEU A 7 -14.59 17.59 -20.40
N ALA A 8 -14.95 17.88 -21.67
CA ALA A 8 -15.04 19.24 -22.20
C ALA A 8 -16.11 20.12 -21.50
N ARG A 9 -17.05 19.51 -20.79
CA ARG A 9 -18.09 20.22 -20.00
C ARG A 9 -17.74 20.38 -18.53
N LEU A 10 -16.60 19.81 -18.09
CA LEU A 10 -16.15 19.90 -16.71
C LEU A 10 -15.20 21.11 -16.57
N ASP A 11 -15.53 21.97 -15.63
CA ASP A 11 -14.67 23.08 -15.24
C ASP A 11 -13.63 22.58 -14.24
N LEU A 12 -12.37 22.40 -14.67
CA LEU A 12 -11.29 21.92 -13.82
C LEU A 12 -11.00 22.85 -12.64
N ASN A 13 -11.36 24.13 -12.71
CA ASN A 13 -11.25 25.03 -11.57
C ASN A 13 -12.18 24.63 -10.43
N LEU A 14 -13.30 23.96 -10.74
CA LEU A 14 -14.19 23.39 -9.73
C LEU A 14 -13.54 22.23 -8.98
N LEU A 15 -12.61 21.49 -9.60
CA LEU A 15 -11.87 20.42 -8.92
C LEU A 15 -10.92 20.99 -7.84
N VAL A 16 -10.25 22.11 -8.17
CA VAL A 16 -9.40 22.84 -7.21
C VAL A 16 -10.25 23.41 -6.05
N ALA A 17 -11.39 23.99 -6.37
CA ALA A 17 -12.32 24.48 -5.37
C ALA A 17 -12.87 23.36 -4.48
N LEU A 18 -13.19 22.19 -5.07
CA LEU A 18 -13.66 21.01 -4.35
C LEU A 18 -12.62 20.53 -3.35
N ASP A 19 -11.36 20.34 -3.77
CA ASP A 19 -10.26 19.92 -2.89
C ASP A 19 -10.11 20.84 -1.67
N ALA A 20 -10.06 22.15 -1.92
CA ALA A 20 -9.94 23.13 -0.84
C ALA A 20 -11.13 23.08 0.15
N LEU A 21 -12.35 22.93 -0.36
CA LEU A 21 -13.56 22.82 0.45
C LEU A 21 -13.61 21.53 1.27
N LEU A 22 -13.19 20.39 0.70
CA LEU A 22 -13.17 19.10 1.38
C LEU A 22 -12.10 19.08 2.48
N THR A 23 -10.94 19.69 2.23
CA THR A 23 -9.83 19.78 3.18
C THR A 23 -10.17 20.72 4.34
N GLU A 24 -10.56 21.96 4.03
CA GLU A 24 -10.75 23.02 5.03
C GLU A 24 -12.09 22.92 5.77
N ARG A 25 -13.08 22.25 5.18
CA ARG A 25 -14.47 22.15 5.70
C ARG A 25 -15.07 23.52 6.07
N SER A 26 -14.59 24.54 5.40
CA SER A 26 -14.93 25.95 5.64
C SER A 26 -14.76 26.74 4.35
N VAL A 27 -15.83 27.40 3.91
CA VAL A 27 -15.80 28.25 2.70
C VAL A 27 -14.82 29.40 2.86
N THR A 28 -14.75 30.02 4.05
CA THR A 28 -13.83 31.14 4.31
C THR A 28 -12.37 30.70 4.24
N LYS A 29 -11.99 29.63 4.98
CA LYS A 29 -10.62 29.13 4.97
C LYS A 29 -10.20 28.59 3.60
N ALA A 30 -11.10 27.91 2.90
CA ALA A 30 -10.84 27.44 1.54
C ALA A 30 -10.64 28.60 0.55
N ALA A 31 -11.38 29.70 0.70
CA ALA A 31 -11.20 30.91 -0.11
C ALA A 31 -9.82 31.56 0.17
N GLU A 32 -9.44 31.66 1.44
CA GLU A 32 -8.11 32.15 1.86
C GLU A 32 -6.99 31.30 1.27
N ARG A 33 -7.09 29.97 1.38
CA ARG A 33 -6.12 29.01 0.81
C ARG A 33 -5.95 29.18 -0.69
N LEU A 34 -7.04 29.45 -1.43
CA LEU A 34 -7.01 29.61 -2.88
C LEU A 34 -6.78 31.06 -3.34
N HIS A 35 -6.58 32.00 -2.42
CA HIS A 35 -6.48 33.43 -2.71
C HIS A 35 -7.69 33.96 -3.51
N LEU A 36 -8.89 33.43 -3.22
CA LEU A 36 -10.14 33.84 -3.83
C LEU A 36 -11.00 34.62 -2.85
N SER A 37 -11.96 35.41 -3.38
CA SER A 37 -13.00 36.00 -2.53
C SER A 37 -13.97 34.93 -2.04
N GLN A 38 -14.50 35.07 -0.83
CA GLN A 38 -15.51 34.16 -0.28
C GLN A 38 -16.76 34.04 -1.18
N PRO A 39 -17.30 35.13 -1.79
CA PRO A 39 -18.40 35.01 -2.75
C PRO A 39 -18.05 34.14 -3.97
N ALA A 40 -16.84 34.25 -4.51
CA ALA A 40 -16.40 33.45 -5.65
C ALA A 40 -16.36 31.96 -5.29
N LEU A 41 -15.82 31.59 -4.14
CA LEU A 41 -15.79 30.21 -3.69
C LEU A 41 -17.18 29.68 -3.32
N SER A 42 -18.05 30.53 -2.76
CA SER A 42 -19.46 30.18 -2.51
C SER A 42 -20.20 29.86 -3.81
N ALA A 43 -19.95 30.60 -4.90
CA ALA A 43 -20.51 30.30 -6.21
C ALA A 43 -19.98 28.94 -6.75
N SER A 44 -18.68 28.66 -6.57
CA SER A 44 -18.11 27.36 -6.93
C SER A 44 -18.76 26.21 -6.14
N LEU A 45 -18.97 26.38 -4.84
CA LEU A 45 -19.67 25.39 -4.01
C LEU A 45 -21.12 25.18 -4.47
N ALA A 46 -21.83 26.24 -4.86
CA ALA A 46 -23.19 26.12 -5.38
C ALA A 46 -23.24 25.30 -6.69
N ARG A 47 -22.28 25.54 -7.61
CA ARG A 47 -22.12 24.75 -8.84
C ARG A 47 -21.81 23.29 -8.57
N LEU A 48 -20.91 23.00 -7.61
CA LEU A 48 -20.55 21.65 -7.18
C LEU A 48 -21.76 20.93 -6.57
N ARG A 49 -22.53 21.58 -5.72
CA ARG A 49 -23.77 21.03 -5.14
C ARG A 49 -24.80 20.65 -6.22
N THR A 50 -24.95 21.51 -7.22
CA THR A 50 -25.82 21.21 -8.36
C THR A 50 -25.30 20.02 -9.16
N HIS A 51 -24.00 19.98 -9.43
CA HIS A 51 -23.37 18.90 -10.21
C HIS A 51 -23.51 17.54 -9.52
N PHE A 52 -23.25 17.46 -8.23
CA PHE A 52 -23.30 16.22 -7.46
C PHE A 52 -24.68 15.91 -6.87
N SER A 53 -25.63 16.83 -6.96
CA SER A 53 -26.93 16.76 -6.26
C SER A 53 -26.76 16.44 -4.77
N ASP A 54 -25.72 17.00 -4.14
CA ASP A 54 -25.32 16.74 -2.77
C ASP A 54 -24.82 18.05 -2.11
N PRO A 55 -25.16 18.33 -0.85
CA PRO A 55 -24.70 19.53 -0.16
C PRO A 55 -23.17 19.57 0.08
N LEU A 56 -22.44 18.48 -0.04
CA LEU A 56 -21.00 18.27 0.19
C LEU A 56 -20.56 18.67 1.61
N LEU A 57 -20.94 19.87 2.05
CA LEU A 57 -20.72 20.38 3.39
C LEU A 57 -22.09 20.55 4.07
N ALA A 58 -22.41 19.70 5.03
CA ALA A 58 -23.62 19.76 5.85
C ALA A 58 -23.34 20.55 7.12
N ARG A 59 -24.25 21.45 7.49
CA ARG A 59 -24.13 22.23 8.73
C ARG A 59 -24.55 21.37 9.92
N ARG A 60 -23.66 21.24 10.90
CA ARG A 60 -23.94 20.57 12.16
C ARG A 60 -23.59 21.49 13.32
N GLY A 61 -24.60 22.10 13.93
CA GLY A 61 -24.39 23.13 14.92
C GLY A 61 -23.67 24.35 14.33
N ASN A 62 -22.52 24.69 14.87
CA ASN A 62 -21.68 25.82 14.42
C ASN A 62 -20.53 25.41 13.47
N ALA A 63 -20.46 24.13 13.05
CA ALA A 63 -19.43 23.60 12.17
C ALA A 63 -20.02 23.00 10.88
N TYR A 64 -19.19 22.83 9.87
CA TYR A 64 -19.50 22.07 8.69
C TYR A 64 -18.84 20.69 8.75
N GLU A 65 -19.60 19.65 8.39
CA GLU A 65 -19.14 18.28 8.24
C GLU A 65 -19.29 17.83 6.78
N LEU A 66 -18.42 16.93 6.35
CA LEU A 66 -18.50 16.32 5.03
C LEU A 66 -19.68 15.35 4.96
N THR A 67 -20.41 15.37 3.83
CA THR A 67 -21.39 14.31 3.53
C THR A 67 -20.67 12.99 3.22
N ALA A 68 -21.40 11.87 3.23
CA ALA A 68 -20.87 10.58 2.83
C ALA A 68 -20.31 10.58 1.40
N LEU A 69 -20.92 11.33 0.49
CA LEU A 69 -20.38 11.53 -0.86
C LEU A 69 -19.10 12.34 -0.83
N ALA A 70 -19.06 13.45 -0.09
CA ALA A 70 -17.89 14.31 0.03
C ALA A 70 -16.66 13.55 0.59
N ILE A 71 -16.87 12.65 1.56
CA ILE A 71 -15.81 11.79 2.09
C ILE A 71 -15.24 10.91 0.97
N ARG A 72 -16.07 10.26 0.17
CA ARG A 72 -15.61 9.43 -0.96
C ARG A 72 -14.90 10.23 -2.04
N LEU A 73 -15.34 11.48 -2.27
CA LEU A 73 -14.73 12.35 -3.26
C LEU A 73 -13.34 12.86 -2.83
N THR A 74 -13.00 12.86 -1.54
CA THR A 74 -11.72 13.40 -1.06
C THR A 74 -10.53 12.75 -1.75
N ASP A 75 -10.47 11.41 -1.72
CA ASP A 75 -9.36 10.67 -2.33
C ASP A 75 -9.33 10.81 -3.87
N HIS A 76 -10.50 10.75 -4.50
CA HIS A 76 -10.61 10.92 -5.95
C HIS A 76 -10.18 12.31 -6.42
N THR A 77 -10.55 13.35 -5.67
CA THR A 77 -10.21 14.74 -5.99
C THR A 77 -8.70 14.99 -5.85
N SER A 78 -8.12 14.54 -4.76
CA SER A 78 -6.67 14.65 -4.52
C SER A 78 -5.87 13.93 -5.61
N THR A 79 -6.24 12.70 -5.95
CA THR A 79 -5.61 11.90 -7.02
C THR A 79 -5.70 12.58 -8.39
N ALA A 80 -6.88 13.13 -8.72
CA ALA A 80 -7.08 13.80 -10.01
C ALA A 80 -6.24 15.08 -10.13
N LEU A 81 -6.17 15.88 -9.05
CA LEU A 81 -5.35 17.10 -9.03
C LEU A 81 -3.87 16.80 -9.14
N GLU A 82 -3.40 15.77 -8.45
CA GLU A 82 -2.01 15.32 -8.55
C GLU A 82 -1.67 14.86 -9.97
N SER A 83 -2.59 14.13 -10.61
CA SER A 83 -2.44 13.73 -12.01
C SER A 83 -2.43 14.92 -12.98
N ALA A 84 -3.30 15.91 -12.74
CA ALA A 84 -3.30 17.13 -13.52
C ALA A 84 -2.00 17.93 -13.34
N ARG A 85 -1.50 18.06 -12.10
CA ARG A 85 -0.23 18.72 -11.79
C ARG A 85 0.91 18.07 -12.57
N ARG A 86 1.00 16.74 -12.57
CA ARG A 86 2.02 16.00 -13.36
C ARG A 86 2.01 16.33 -14.83
N VAL A 87 0.86 16.60 -15.44
CA VAL A 87 0.77 17.02 -16.84
C VAL A 87 1.48 18.36 -17.10
N PHE A 88 1.40 19.29 -16.15
CA PHE A 88 2.00 20.63 -16.30
C PHE A 88 3.43 20.72 -15.77
N GLU A 89 3.81 19.83 -14.86
CA GLU A 89 5.14 19.77 -14.25
C GLU A 89 6.08 18.80 -15.01
N SER A 90 5.59 18.03 -16.00
CA SER A 90 6.42 17.12 -16.78
C SER A 90 7.43 17.90 -17.62
N GLN A 91 8.62 18.08 -17.05
CA GLN A 91 9.76 18.67 -17.75
C GLN A 91 10.52 17.57 -18.52
N ALA A 92 11.06 17.90 -19.70
CA ALA A 92 11.87 16.98 -20.48
C ALA A 92 13.19 16.58 -19.78
N ASP A 93 13.70 17.46 -18.93
CA ASP A 93 14.93 17.27 -18.14
C ASP A 93 14.58 17.29 -16.65
N TRP A 94 14.30 16.11 -16.09
CA TRP A 94 14.05 15.97 -14.66
C TRP A 94 15.36 15.80 -13.87
N ALA A 95 15.57 16.66 -12.88
CA ALA A 95 16.69 16.63 -11.96
C ALA A 95 16.21 16.16 -10.57
N PRO A 96 16.61 14.96 -10.10
CA PRO A 96 16.16 14.41 -8.81
C PRO A 96 16.42 15.36 -7.63
N GLU A 97 17.57 16.01 -7.61
CA GLU A 97 18.04 16.90 -6.54
C GLU A 97 17.19 18.16 -6.38
N GLU A 98 16.50 18.60 -7.43
CA GLU A 98 15.61 19.76 -7.44
C GLU A 98 14.13 19.40 -7.29
N SER A 99 13.82 18.10 -7.38
CA SER A 99 12.44 17.61 -7.37
C SER A 99 11.80 17.71 -5.99
N THR A 100 10.54 18.12 -5.95
CA THR A 100 9.68 18.12 -4.77
C THR A 100 8.53 17.12 -4.91
N ARG A 101 8.61 16.22 -5.88
CA ARG A 101 7.58 15.23 -6.18
C ARG A 101 7.27 14.34 -4.99
N GLU A 102 6.00 14.00 -4.81
CA GLU A 102 5.56 12.92 -3.94
C GLU A 102 5.30 11.66 -4.77
N PHE A 103 6.02 10.58 -4.47
CA PHE A 103 5.77 9.26 -5.02
C PHE A 103 4.81 8.48 -4.13
N SER A 104 3.78 7.92 -4.73
CA SER A 104 2.75 7.13 -4.04
C SER A 104 2.90 5.66 -4.36
N VAL A 105 3.09 4.81 -3.34
CA VAL A 105 3.31 3.37 -3.52
C VAL A 105 2.41 2.58 -2.60
N TYR A 106 1.64 1.66 -3.17
CA TYR A 106 0.89 0.67 -2.42
C TYR A 106 1.80 -0.49 -1.99
N GLY A 107 1.49 -1.09 -0.85
CA GLY A 107 2.19 -2.27 -0.35
C GLY A 107 1.59 -2.77 0.95
N SER A 108 2.20 -3.78 1.55
CA SER A 108 1.93 -4.21 2.91
C SER A 108 2.85 -3.48 3.90
N ASP A 109 2.49 -3.52 5.16
CA ASP A 109 3.35 -3.05 6.27
C ASP A 109 4.72 -3.76 6.28
N PHE A 110 4.77 -5.03 5.87
CA PHE A 110 6.01 -5.75 5.61
C PHE A 110 6.90 -5.04 4.57
N SER A 111 6.32 -4.68 3.41
CA SER A 111 7.07 -4.01 2.35
C SER A 111 7.59 -2.65 2.81
N PHE A 112 6.81 -1.93 3.62
CA PHE A 112 7.22 -0.62 4.14
C PHE A 112 8.32 -0.73 5.18
N ALA A 113 8.23 -1.70 6.10
CA ALA A 113 9.24 -1.94 7.13
C ALA A 113 10.57 -2.46 6.55
N THR A 114 10.54 -3.12 5.42
CA THR A 114 11.73 -3.67 4.75
C THR A 114 12.30 -2.70 3.72
N ILE A 115 11.77 -2.72 2.50
CA ILE A 115 12.33 -1.94 1.39
C ILE A 115 11.91 -0.47 1.42
N GLY A 116 10.70 -0.15 1.93
CA GLY A 116 10.21 1.23 1.96
C GLY A 116 11.12 2.16 2.77
N ALA A 117 11.56 1.71 3.94
CA ALA A 117 12.49 2.47 4.78
C ALA A 117 13.84 2.70 4.09
N ALA A 118 14.38 1.66 3.41
CA ALA A 118 15.65 1.76 2.68
C ALA A 118 15.56 2.71 1.48
N VAL A 119 14.49 2.63 0.69
CA VAL A 119 14.20 3.53 -0.43
C VAL A 119 14.09 4.98 0.04
N SER A 120 13.35 5.22 1.13
CA SER A 120 13.20 6.56 1.70
C SER A 120 14.54 7.15 2.15
N ALA A 121 15.40 6.34 2.79
CA ALA A 121 16.74 6.77 3.21
C ALA A 121 17.66 7.09 2.01
N LEU A 122 17.63 6.30 0.94
CA LEU A 122 18.38 6.57 -0.29
C LEU A 122 17.89 7.83 -0.99
N ALA A 123 16.57 8.02 -1.05
CA ALA A 123 15.98 9.21 -1.65
C ALA A 123 16.39 10.48 -0.91
N GLN A 124 16.38 10.46 0.43
CA GLN A 124 16.79 11.60 1.24
C GLN A 124 18.22 12.09 0.93
N GLN A 125 19.10 11.15 0.56
CA GLN A 125 20.50 11.48 0.21
C GLN A 125 20.63 12.09 -1.19
N ARG A 126 19.78 11.71 -2.15
CA ARG A 126 19.92 12.06 -3.57
C ARG A 126 18.94 13.11 -4.05
N ALA A 127 17.79 13.17 -3.43
CA ALA A 127 16.67 14.01 -3.81
C ALA A 127 15.94 14.46 -2.54
N PRO A 128 16.53 15.34 -1.71
CA PRO A 128 16.00 15.67 -0.38
C PRO A 128 14.61 16.33 -0.39
N GLY A 129 14.19 16.88 -1.53
CA GLY A 129 12.85 17.44 -1.71
C GLY A 129 11.77 16.40 -2.04
N VAL A 130 12.16 15.21 -2.50
CA VAL A 130 11.23 14.14 -2.84
C VAL A 130 10.58 13.56 -1.59
N ARG A 131 9.30 13.23 -1.70
CA ARG A 131 8.51 12.60 -0.65
C ARG A 131 7.95 11.28 -1.10
N PHE A 132 7.70 10.38 -0.13
CA PHE A 132 7.02 9.10 -0.34
C PHE A 132 5.73 9.06 0.45
N ARG A 133 4.68 8.55 -0.20
CA ARG A 133 3.43 8.15 0.42
C ARG A 133 3.28 6.64 0.29
N PHE A 134 3.50 5.93 1.38
CA PHE A 134 3.28 4.49 1.45
C PHE A 134 1.84 4.22 1.92
N MET A 135 1.08 3.49 1.12
CA MET A 135 -0.34 3.23 1.33
C MET A 135 -0.58 1.73 1.40
N LEU A 136 -1.31 1.27 2.42
CA LEU A 136 -1.66 -0.13 2.53
C LEU A 136 -2.54 -0.54 1.34
N HIS A 137 -2.19 -1.67 0.72
CA HIS A 137 -3.01 -2.25 -0.33
C HIS A 137 -4.17 -3.03 0.28
N SER A 138 -5.25 -3.14 -0.47
CA SER A 138 -6.39 -4.00 -0.17
C SER A 138 -6.65 -4.95 -1.34
N PRO A 139 -7.42 -6.03 -1.16
CA PRO A 139 -7.82 -6.91 -2.26
C PRO A 139 -8.43 -6.16 -3.45
N MET A 140 -9.22 -5.13 -3.19
CA MET A 140 -9.83 -4.28 -4.22
C MET A 140 -8.79 -3.59 -5.12
N ILE A 141 -7.62 -3.20 -4.57
CA ILE A 141 -6.55 -2.57 -5.37
C ILE A 141 -5.96 -3.58 -6.35
N ILE A 142 -5.87 -4.86 -5.96
CA ILE A 142 -5.37 -5.93 -6.83
C ILE A 142 -6.41 -6.23 -7.93
N GLU A 143 -7.70 -6.25 -7.60
CA GLU A 143 -8.79 -6.48 -8.55
C GLU A 143 -8.94 -5.34 -9.57
N GLU A 144 -8.68 -4.10 -9.17
CA GLU A 144 -8.76 -2.90 -10.00
C GLU A 144 -7.37 -2.38 -10.42
N VAL A 145 -6.36 -3.24 -10.48
CA VAL A 145 -4.95 -2.87 -10.59
C VAL A 145 -4.66 -1.94 -11.78
N ASP A 146 -5.21 -2.24 -12.96
CA ASP A 146 -4.99 -1.40 -14.16
C ASP A 146 -5.48 0.05 -13.96
N THR A 147 -6.61 0.21 -13.31
CA THR A 147 -7.15 1.55 -13.03
C THR A 147 -6.37 2.25 -11.91
N ARG A 148 -6.03 1.52 -10.85
CA ARG A 148 -5.36 2.09 -9.67
C ARG A 148 -3.93 2.47 -9.94
N LEU A 149 -3.17 1.64 -10.65
CA LEU A 149 -1.77 1.92 -10.98
C LEU A 149 -1.59 3.04 -12.01
N ARG A 150 -2.65 3.54 -12.66
CA ARG A 150 -2.57 4.76 -13.49
C ARG A 150 -2.33 6.01 -12.67
N SER A 151 -2.75 6.02 -11.42
CA SER A 151 -2.75 7.21 -10.55
C SER A 151 -1.74 7.14 -9.41
N VAL A 152 -1.02 6.02 -9.27
CA VAL A 152 0.03 5.82 -8.28
C VAL A 152 1.28 5.29 -8.94
N ASP A 153 2.41 5.46 -8.28
CA ASP A 153 3.71 5.14 -8.86
C ASP A 153 4.11 3.67 -8.70
N GLY A 154 3.39 2.89 -7.91
CA GLY A 154 3.69 1.47 -7.83
C GLY A 154 2.90 0.68 -6.81
N LEU A 155 3.06 -0.63 -6.90
CA LEU A 155 2.51 -1.61 -5.98
C LEU A 155 3.60 -2.64 -5.61
N LEU A 156 3.88 -2.75 -4.33
CA LEU A 156 4.83 -3.71 -3.75
C LEU A 156 4.09 -4.95 -3.32
N ILE A 157 4.05 -5.95 -4.16
CA ILE A 157 3.50 -7.29 -3.84
C ILE A 157 4.36 -8.37 -4.49
N PRO A 158 4.37 -9.59 -3.94
CA PRO A 158 5.07 -10.71 -4.57
C PRO A 158 4.39 -11.17 -5.87
N HIS A 159 5.11 -11.97 -6.65
CA HIS A 159 4.55 -12.68 -7.78
C HIS A 159 3.42 -13.64 -7.37
N GLY A 160 2.55 -13.95 -8.33
CA GLY A 160 1.42 -14.86 -8.15
C GLY A 160 0.06 -14.17 -8.00
N PHE A 161 0.02 -12.83 -8.02
CA PHE A 161 -1.21 -12.03 -7.96
C PHE A 161 -1.52 -11.28 -9.24
N LEU A 162 -0.48 -10.86 -9.97
CA LEU A 162 -0.60 -10.06 -11.18
C LEU A 162 0.06 -10.76 -12.37
N THR A 163 -0.51 -10.52 -13.55
CA THR A 163 0.03 -10.90 -14.86
C THR A 163 -0.09 -9.69 -15.79
N ASP A 164 0.71 -9.66 -16.86
CA ASP A 164 0.62 -8.69 -17.96
C ASP A 164 0.81 -7.21 -17.58
N ILE A 165 1.43 -6.96 -16.43
CA ILE A 165 1.78 -5.62 -15.95
C ILE A 165 3.30 -5.54 -15.78
N PRO A 166 3.96 -4.44 -16.17
CA PRO A 166 5.40 -4.25 -15.97
C PRO A 166 5.80 -4.35 -14.50
N TYR A 167 6.96 -4.96 -14.28
CA TYR A 167 7.52 -5.12 -12.95
C TYR A 167 9.06 -5.15 -12.95
N VAL A 168 9.62 -5.01 -11.76
CA VAL A 168 11.02 -5.32 -11.48
C VAL A 168 11.11 -6.20 -10.23
N ASP A 169 11.86 -7.30 -10.35
CA ASP A 169 12.14 -8.18 -9.22
C ASP A 169 13.09 -7.50 -8.24
N LEU A 170 12.69 -7.48 -6.97
CA LEU A 170 13.43 -6.82 -5.92
C LEU A 170 14.29 -7.81 -5.13
N TRP A 171 13.66 -8.70 -4.35
CA TRP A 171 14.38 -9.73 -3.60
C TRP A 171 13.50 -10.97 -3.41
N ARG A 172 14.16 -12.10 -3.18
CA ARG A 172 13.53 -13.35 -2.78
C ARG A 172 13.50 -13.41 -1.25
N ASP A 173 12.45 -13.93 -0.65
CA ASP A 173 12.34 -14.13 0.78
C ASP A 173 11.79 -15.53 1.08
N ARG A 174 11.98 -16.01 2.29
CA ARG A 174 11.50 -17.30 2.76
C ARG A 174 10.49 -17.13 3.87
N TRP A 175 9.71 -18.16 4.10
CA TRP A 175 8.72 -18.17 5.16
C TRP A 175 9.31 -18.70 6.46
N LEU A 176 8.87 -18.12 7.58
CA LEU A 176 9.08 -18.60 8.92
C LEU A 176 7.72 -18.77 9.61
N VAL A 177 7.62 -19.82 10.44
CA VAL A 177 6.48 -20.01 11.32
C VAL A 177 6.74 -19.29 12.63
N VAL A 178 5.75 -18.53 13.08
CA VAL A 178 5.75 -17.85 14.38
C VAL A 178 4.92 -18.65 15.35
N ALA A 179 5.45 -18.92 16.53
CA ALA A 179 4.73 -19.49 17.67
C ALA A 179 5.08 -18.72 18.95
N ALA A 180 4.24 -18.81 19.98
CA ALA A 180 4.57 -18.25 21.29
C ALA A 180 5.85 -18.90 21.85
N ASP A 181 6.66 -18.14 22.58
CA ASP A 181 7.83 -18.66 23.25
C ASP A 181 7.47 -19.68 24.37
N THR A 182 6.25 -19.60 24.87
CA THR A 182 5.64 -20.52 25.83
C THR A 182 5.00 -21.76 25.19
N ASN A 183 4.93 -21.86 23.87
CA ASN A 183 4.35 -22.99 23.17
C ASN A 183 5.32 -24.19 23.20
N GLU A 184 5.16 -25.08 24.18
CA GLU A 184 6.03 -26.25 24.38
C GLU A 184 5.99 -27.24 23.20
N ARG A 185 4.82 -27.37 22.53
CA ARG A 185 4.69 -28.26 21.37
C ARG A 185 5.56 -27.77 20.21
N ALA A 186 5.51 -26.48 19.92
CA ALA A 186 6.38 -25.88 18.89
C ALA A 186 7.86 -25.91 19.30
N ALA A 187 8.17 -25.73 20.59
CA ALA A 187 9.52 -25.80 21.11
C ALA A 187 10.13 -27.22 21.02
N ALA A 188 9.34 -28.26 21.13
CA ALA A 188 9.74 -29.66 20.96
C ALA A 188 10.05 -30.03 19.50
N GLY A 189 9.57 -29.24 18.56
CA GLY A 189 9.76 -29.39 17.11
C GLY A 189 8.47 -29.13 16.35
N LEU A 190 8.59 -28.32 15.32
CA LEU A 190 7.46 -28.04 14.44
C LEU A 190 7.26 -29.20 13.47
N THR A 191 6.06 -29.84 13.52
CA THR A 191 5.70 -30.96 12.64
C THR A 191 4.48 -30.62 11.80
N MET A 192 4.25 -31.38 10.73
CA MET A 192 3.06 -31.23 9.90
C MET A 192 1.76 -31.47 10.68
N GLU A 193 1.78 -32.42 11.63
CA GLU A 193 0.66 -32.72 12.52
C GLU A 193 0.33 -31.54 13.41
N LEU A 194 1.35 -30.93 14.02
CA LEU A 194 1.17 -29.72 14.83
C LEU A 194 0.59 -28.58 13.98
N MET A 195 1.08 -28.40 12.77
CA MET A 195 0.56 -27.37 11.87
C MET A 195 -0.90 -27.60 11.44
N ALA A 196 -1.32 -28.87 11.33
CA ALA A 196 -2.71 -29.22 11.02
C ALA A 196 -3.66 -29.00 12.21
N GLU A 197 -3.18 -29.27 13.45
CA GLU A 197 -4.00 -29.23 14.65
C GLU A 197 -4.07 -27.83 15.30
N ALA A 198 -3.00 -27.06 15.20
CA ALA A 198 -2.90 -25.76 15.86
C ALA A 198 -3.89 -24.74 15.29
N PRO A 199 -4.36 -23.79 16.10
CA PRO A 199 -5.06 -22.62 15.59
C PRO A 199 -4.11 -21.65 14.91
N TRP A 200 -4.63 -20.92 13.91
CA TRP A 200 -3.83 -20.02 13.10
C TRP A 200 -4.29 -18.57 13.16
N VAL A 201 -3.31 -17.67 13.09
CA VAL A 201 -3.51 -16.26 12.70
C VAL A 201 -2.96 -16.08 11.30
N PHE A 202 -3.82 -15.71 10.36
CA PHE A 202 -3.40 -15.40 9.00
C PHE A 202 -3.35 -13.92 8.74
N THR A 203 -2.37 -13.53 7.92
CA THR A 203 -2.39 -12.24 7.26
C THR A 203 -3.09 -12.38 5.92
N TYR A 204 -4.15 -11.59 5.71
CA TYR A 204 -4.92 -11.57 4.47
C TYR A 204 -5.51 -12.93 4.08
N GLN A 205 -6.78 -13.14 4.40
CA GLN A 205 -7.52 -14.32 3.97
C GLN A 205 -8.71 -13.89 3.10
N SER A 206 -8.48 -13.70 1.81
CA SER A 206 -9.53 -13.54 0.81
C SER A 206 -9.22 -14.40 -0.40
N ARG A 207 -10.20 -14.61 -1.29
CA ARG A 207 -9.99 -15.38 -2.53
C ARG A 207 -8.88 -14.81 -3.42
N SER A 208 -8.62 -13.51 -3.30
CA SER A 208 -7.62 -12.75 -4.06
C SER A 208 -6.33 -12.45 -3.27
N ALA A 209 -6.25 -12.79 -1.98
CA ALA A 209 -5.13 -12.42 -1.11
C ALA A 209 -4.73 -13.57 -0.17
N PHE A 210 -4.29 -14.70 -0.73
CA PHE A 210 -3.59 -15.74 0.02
C PHE A 210 -2.09 -15.57 -0.11
N THR A 211 -1.36 -15.75 0.98
CA THR A 211 0.10 -15.90 0.87
C THR A 211 0.43 -17.19 0.12
N SER A 212 1.57 -17.23 -0.57
CA SER A 212 2.04 -18.45 -1.26
C SER A 212 2.16 -19.63 -0.31
N ALA A 213 2.64 -19.42 0.90
CA ALA A 213 2.78 -20.46 1.92
C ALA A 213 1.43 -20.99 2.41
N THR A 214 0.43 -20.13 2.61
CA THR A 214 -0.92 -20.58 2.98
C THR A 214 -1.55 -21.44 1.88
N ARG A 215 -1.40 -21.04 0.62
CA ARG A 215 -1.87 -21.84 -0.53
C ARG A 215 -1.17 -23.19 -0.59
N GLN A 216 0.12 -23.21 -0.31
CA GLN A 216 0.90 -24.46 -0.30
C GLN A 216 0.47 -25.41 0.83
N LEU A 217 0.15 -24.90 2.03
CA LEU A 217 -0.42 -25.71 3.11
C LEU A 217 -1.69 -26.43 2.68
N GLN A 218 -2.59 -25.73 1.98
CA GLN A 218 -3.81 -26.32 1.43
C GLN A 218 -3.51 -27.41 0.40
N GLN A 219 -2.53 -27.19 -0.48
CA GLN A 219 -2.09 -28.20 -1.46
C GLN A 219 -1.49 -29.45 -0.79
N LEU A 220 -0.87 -29.30 0.38
CA LEU A 220 -0.37 -30.40 1.22
C LEU A 220 -1.46 -31.09 2.05
N GLY A 221 -2.73 -30.72 1.85
CA GLY A 221 -3.87 -31.31 2.54
C GLY A 221 -4.08 -30.78 3.96
N ILE A 222 -3.41 -29.70 4.33
CA ILE A 222 -3.62 -29.03 5.61
C ILE A 222 -4.66 -27.92 5.42
N GLU A 223 -5.81 -28.07 6.08
CA GLU A 223 -6.79 -26.99 6.21
C GLU A 223 -6.63 -26.33 7.60
N PRO A 224 -5.88 -25.23 7.68
CA PRO A 224 -5.61 -24.60 8.96
C PRO A 224 -6.90 -24.11 9.63
N ARG A 225 -7.04 -24.38 10.92
CA ARG A 225 -8.11 -23.79 11.72
C ARG A 225 -7.79 -22.32 12.00
N VAL A 226 -8.45 -21.42 11.30
CA VAL A 226 -8.21 -19.98 11.40
C VAL A 226 -8.98 -19.39 12.56
N ASP A 227 -8.27 -18.91 13.57
CA ASP A 227 -8.84 -18.23 14.75
C ASP A 227 -8.94 -16.71 14.55
N ALA A 228 -8.01 -16.13 13.79
CA ALA A 228 -8.01 -14.70 13.50
C ALA A 228 -7.39 -14.40 12.13
N VAL A 229 -7.87 -13.34 11.51
CA VAL A 229 -7.28 -12.74 10.29
C VAL A 229 -6.89 -11.33 10.61
N VAL A 230 -5.65 -10.95 10.27
CA VAL A 230 -5.12 -9.60 10.47
C VAL A 230 -4.57 -9.07 9.15
N GLU A 231 -4.75 -7.78 8.87
CA GLU A 231 -4.22 -7.16 7.65
C GLU A 231 -2.86 -6.48 7.91
N SER A 232 -2.05 -7.11 8.77
CA SER A 232 -0.75 -6.59 9.21
C SER A 232 0.19 -7.73 9.59
N PHE A 233 1.32 -7.82 8.92
CA PHE A 233 2.38 -8.76 9.30
C PHE A 233 3.09 -8.33 10.59
N LEU A 234 3.22 -7.03 10.81
CA LEU A 234 3.86 -6.50 12.02
C LEU A 234 3.01 -6.70 13.29
N ALA A 235 1.70 -6.75 13.16
CA ALA A 235 0.80 -7.03 14.28
C ALA A 235 0.72 -8.52 14.64
N LEU A 236 1.04 -9.42 13.70
CA LEU A 236 0.85 -10.87 13.85
C LEU A 236 1.49 -11.44 15.12
N PRO A 237 2.73 -11.09 15.55
CA PRO A 237 3.34 -11.59 16.77
C PRO A 237 2.51 -11.32 18.02
N HIS A 238 1.81 -10.19 18.09
CA HIS A 238 0.96 -9.83 19.25
C HIS A 238 -0.30 -10.70 19.40
N PHE A 239 -0.77 -11.27 18.27
CA PHE A 239 -1.91 -12.21 18.28
C PHE A 239 -1.50 -13.65 18.63
N ILE A 240 -0.19 -13.93 18.60
CA ILE A 240 0.39 -15.26 18.84
C ILE A 240 0.97 -15.36 20.24
N ALA A 241 1.65 -14.32 20.73
CA ALA A 241 2.30 -14.32 22.04
C ALA A 241 1.34 -14.80 23.14
N GLY A 242 1.81 -15.76 23.97
CA GLY A 242 1.03 -16.35 25.07
C GLY A 242 -0.15 -17.22 24.65
N THR A 243 -0.20 -17.69 23.41
CA THR A 243 -1.26 -18.56 22.88
C THR A 243 -0.68 -19.81 22.22
N ASP A 244 -1.55 -20.76 21.83
CA ASP A 244 -1.17 -21.94 21.04
C ASP A 244 -1.22 -21.68 19.51
N ARG A 245 -1.49 -20.43 19.10
CA ARG A 245 -1.64 -20.06 17.69
C ARG A 245 -0.31 -20.07 16.96
N LEU A 246 -0.38 -20.40 15.69
CA LEU A 246 0.71 -20.27 14.73
C LEU A 246 0.43 -19.15 13.73
N GLY A 247 1.47 -18.65 13.10
CA GLY A 247 1.38 -17.71 12.00
C GLY A 247 2.56 -17.84 11.05
N LEU A 248 2.49 -17.17 9.92
CA LEU A 248 3.53 -17.14 8.90
C LEU A 248 4.00 -15.71 8.64
N ILE A 249 5.30 -15.49 8.67
CA ILE A 249 5.94 -14.23 8.27
C ILE A 249 7.08 -14.48 7.29
N GLN A 250 7.45 -13.45 6.53
CA GLN A 250 8.68 -13.48 5.74
C GLN A 250 9.89 -13.27 6.64
N SER A 251 11.03 -13.90 6.28
CA SER A 251 12.23 -13.93 7.13
C SER A 251 12.85 -12.56 7.39
N GLU A 252 12.67 -11.58 6.49
CA GLU A 252 13.13 -10.20 6.71
C GLU A 252 12.40 -9.50 7.87
N LEU A 253 11.23 -10.00 8.31
CA LEU A 253 10.55 -9.52 9.52
C LEU A 253 11.05 -10.16 10.81
N ALA A 254 11.92 -11.14 10.75
CA ALA A 254 12.39 -11.84 11.95
C ALA A 254 12.94 -10.90 13.04
N PRO A 255 13.69 -9.83 12.74
CA PRO A 255 14.13 -8.88 13.76
C PRO A 255 12.96 -8.16 14.45
N ALA A 256 11.96 -7.72 13.67
CA ALA A 256 10.79 -7.03 14.20
C ALA A 256 9.91 -7.97 15.07
N ALA A 257 9.70 -9.21 14.62
CA ALA A 257 8.95 -10.20 15.36
C ALA A 257 9.62 -10.57 16.70
N ARG A 258 10.95 -10.73 16.71
CA ARG A 258 11.70 -10.96 17.95
C ARG A 258 11.65 -9.73 18.87
N GLY A 259 11.71 -8.53 18.30
CA GLY A 259 11.62 -7.26 19.04
C GLY A 259 10.26 -7.05 19.71
N ALA A 260 9.18 -7.60 19.16
CA ALA A 260 7.86 -7.57 19.78
C ALA A 260 7.80 -8.42 21.08
N GLY A 261 8.67 -9.43 21.21
CA GLY A 261 8.74 -10.31 22.37
C GLY A 261 7.64 -11.38 22.41
N GLY A 262 7.79 -12.38 23.29
CA GLY A 262 6.79 -13.41 23.52
C GLY A 262 6.62 -14.44 22.39
N VAL A 263 7.48 -14.41 21.37
CA VAL A 263 7.40 -15.33 20.23
C VAL A 263 8.77 -15.92 19.84
N ARG A 264 8.74 -17.10 19.23
CA ARG A 264 9.87 -17.76 18.57
C ARG A 264 9.55 -17.99 17.11
N LEU A 265 10.61 -18.08 16.30
CA LEU A 265 10.53 -18.32 14.87
C LEU A 265 11.13 -19.67 14.53
N PHE A 266 10.46 -20.39 13.66
CA PHE A 266 10.81 -21.75 13.26
C PHE A 266 10.84 -21.85 11.74
N GLU A 267 11.69 -22.72 11.20
CA GLU A 267 11.60 -23.13 9.79
C GLU A 267 10.32 -23.97 9.62
N PRO A 268 9.57 -23.78 8.53
CA PRO A 268 8.46 -24.66 8.19
C PRO A 268 8.93 -26.13 8.05
N PRO A 269 8.13 -27.12 8.48
CA PRO A 269 8.47 -28.54 8.32
C PRO A 269 8.21 -29.06 6.88
N PHE A 270 8.16 -28.17 5.91
CA PHE A 270 7.99 -28.44 4.48
C PHE A 270 8.80 -27.44 3.68
N ASP A 271 9.10 -27.79 2.42
CA ASP A 271 9.78 -26.89 1.49
C ASP A 271 8.82 -25.77 1.03
N ALA A 272 8.82 -24.69 1.81
CA ALA A 272 7.95 -23.55 1.56
C ALA A 272 8.41 -22.76 0.34
N THR A 273 7.52 -22.62 -0.65
CA THR A 273 7.79 -21.84 -1.87
C THR A 273 8.23 -20.42 -1.50
N PRO A 274 9.44 -20.01 -1.90
CA PRO A 274 9.95 -18.68 -1.60
C PRO A 274 9.07 -17.56 -2.17
N VAL A 275 9.08 -16.43 -1.50
CA VAL A 275 8.38 -15.22 -1.95
C VAL A 275 9.30 -14.40 -2.83
N LEU A 276 8.94 -14.17 -4.07
CA LEU A 276 9.65 -13.26 -4.96
C LEU A 276 8.94 -11.90 -4.94
N ASN A 277 9.50 -10.96 -4.20
CA ASN A 277 8.96 -9.62 -4.04
C ASN A 277 9.29 -8.75 -5.25
N ALA A 278 8.32 -7.98 -5.72
CA ALA A 278 8.45 -7.14 -6.91
C ALA A 278 7.77 -5.77 -6.71
N LEU A 279 8.25 -4.79 -7.46
CA LEU A 279 7.57 -3.53 -7.69
C LEU A 279 6.88 -3.61 -9.04
N TRP A 280 5.57 -3.38 -9.04
CA TRP A 280 4.70 -3.38 -10.21
C TRP A 280 4.24 -1.95 -10.51
N TRP A 281 4.08 -1.59 -11.79
CA TRP A 281 3.60 -0.27 -12.19
C TRP A 281 2.75 -0.33 -13.46
N HIS A 282 2.00 0.72 -13.73
CA HIS A 282 1.22 0.81 -14.97
C HIS A 282 2.15 1.17 -16.15
N PRO A 283 1.94 0.59 -17.37
CA PRO A 283 2.76 0.88 -18.55
C PRO A 283 2.85 2.38 -18.94
N VAL A 284 1.89 3.19 -18.51
CA VAL A 284 1.91 4.64 -18.73
C VAL A 284 3.17 5.31 -18.15
N HIS A 285 3.77 4.68 -17.12
CA HIS A 285 4.97 5.19 -16.46
C HIS A 285 6.28 4.64 -17.04
N ASP A 286 6.24 3.79 -18.07
CA ASP A 286 7.45 3.09 -18.59
C ASP A 286 8.55 4.06 -19.02
N ARG A 287 8.17 5.17 -19.66
CA ARG A 287 9.10 6.16 -20.22
C ARG A 287 9.19 7.44 -19.40
N ASP A 288 8.50 7.53 -18.28
CA ASP A 288 8.57 8.67 -17.37
C ASP A 288 9.95 8.68 -16.67
N PRO A 289 10.80 9.70 -16.90
CA PRO A 289 12.15 9.78 -16.31
C PRO A 289 12.12 9.71 -14.78
N GLU A 290 11.14 10.33 -14.15
CA GLU A 290 10.95 10.33 -12.70
C GLU A 290 10.65 8.93 -12.20
N HIS A 291 9.81 8.19 -12.92
CA HIS A 291 9.49 6.81 -12.58
C HIS A 291 10.64 5.84 -12.88
N VAL A 292 11.44 6.08 -13.93
CA VAL A 292 12.67 5.32 -14.20
C VAL A 292 13.63 5.47 -13.01
N TRP A 293 13.80 6.68 -12.50
CA TRP A 293 14.61 6.94 -11.31
C TRP A 293 14.05 6.20 -10.09
N LEU A 294 12.74 6.27 -9.85
CA LEU A 294 12.08 5.56 -8.75
C LEU A 294 12.39 4.05 -8.80
N ARG A 295 12.22 3.41 -9.97
CA ARG A 295 12.53 1.98 -10.15
C ARG A 295 13.99 1.68 -9.87
N GLY A 296 14.89 2.55 -10.32
CA GLY A 296 16.32 2.46 -10.03
C GLY A 296 16.62 2.49 -8.54
N LEU A 297 15.93 3.36 -7.81
CA LEU A 297 16.06 3.50 -6.36
C LEU A 297 15.60 2.23 -5.62
N PHE A 298 14.46 1.66 -6.02
CA PHE A 298 13.98 0.39 -5.48
C PHE A 298 14.93 -0.78 -5.80
N ALA A 299 15.40 -0.86 -7.04
CA ALA A 299 16.35 -1.90 -7.44
C ALA A 299 17.67 -1.83 -6.65
N GLU A 300 18.13 -0.64 -6.34
CA GLU A 300 19.34 -0.42 -5.52
C GLU A 300 19.11 -0.79 -4.05
N ALA A 301 18.01 -0.32 -3.46
CA ALA A 301 17.64 -0.68 -2.08
C ALA A 301 17.55 -2.21 -1.91
N ALA A 302 17.01 -2.89 -2.92
CA ALA A 302 16.89 -4.34 -2.92
C ALA A 302 18.24 -5.09 -2.90
N LYS A 303 19.34 -4.49 -3.37
CA LYS A 303 20.67 -5.11 -3.29
C LYS A 303 21.07 -5.38 -1.85
N GLY A 304 20.74 -4.48 -0.93
CA GLY A 304 21.00 -4.67 0.50
C GLY A 304 20.23 -5.85 1.11
N LEU A 305 19.00 -6.08 0.65
CA LEU A 305 18.19 -7.23 1.07
C LEU A 305 18.70 -8.54 0.47
N ARG A 306 19.09 -8.54 -0.81
CA ARG A 306 19.69 -9.71 -1.48
C ARG A 306 21.00 -10.17 -0.82
N ALA A 307 21.81 -9.23 -0.38
CA ALA A 307 23.11 -9.54 0.24
C ALA A 307 23.00 -10.20 1.64
N ARG A 308 21.85 -10.09 2.30
CA ARG A 308 21.55 -10.71 3.60
C ARG A 308 21.08 -12.16 3.50
N GLN A 309 20.74 -12.60 2.30
CA GLN A 309 20.22 -13.94 2.07
C GLN A 309 21.38 -14.92 1.91
N PRO A 310 21.34 -16.10 2.58
CA PRO A 310 22.32 -17.15 2.31
C PRO A 310 22.23 -17.55 0.84
N SER A 311 23.39 -17.71 0.20
CA SER A 311 23.51 -18.16 -1.19
C SER A 311 22.71 -19.46 -1.36
N SER A 312 21.77 -19.49 -2.30
CA SER A 312 20.95 -20.69 -2.60
C SER A 312 21.69 -21.70 -3.49
N ASP A 313 23.01 -21.68 -3.50
CA ASP A 313 23.87 -22.65 -4.20
C ASP A 313 24.58 -23.53 -3.18
N ALA A 314 23.88 -24.56 -2.70
CA ALA A 314 24.48 -25.74 -2.09
C ALA A 314 23.52 -26.93 -2.25
#